data_d9cef97e188be6b3db775c8e72ddb81c
#
_entry.id   d9cef97e188be6b3db775c8e72ddb81c
#
_cell.length_a   1.000
_cell.length_b   1.000
_cell.length_c   1.000
_cell.angle_alpha   90.00
_cell.angle_beta   90.00
_cell.angle_gamma   90.00
#
_symmetry.space_group_name_H-M   'P 1'
#
loop_
_entity.id
_entity.type
_entity.pdbx_description
1 polymer ?
#
loop_
_entity_poly.entity_id
_entity_poly.type
_entity_poly.pdbx_seq_one_letter_code
_entity_poly.pdbx_strand_id
1 'polypeptide(L)'
;QINFMEKRKINISHTSYLIIDENDQLLSNRLAKPELEYKGLLNSCDIGLSTVILTKKLFDRYKFSKNITKEDYSLWLNISKKQTIYGFNQNLTKWRKTKKSLSSDLVQKLKDAYQIYHEQEKFNFLYSIYRTIILSLFYLKKQS
;
A
#
# COMPACT_ATOMS: atom_id res chain seq x y z
N GLN A 1 -17.25 2.90 -6.11
CA GLN A 1 -15.95 3.58 -5.98
C GLN A 1 -15.78 4.69 -7.02
N ILE A 2 -16.17 4.47 -8.29
CA ILE A 2 -16.12 5.50 -9.34
C ILE A 2 -17.00 6.69 -8.97
N ASN A 3 -18.26 6.46 -8.59
CA ASN A 3 -19.17 7.53 -8.16
C ASN A 3 -18.62 8.33 -6.96
N PHE A 4 -17.94 7.65 -6.01
CA PHE A 4 -17.26 8.31 -4.90
C PHE A 4 -16.15 9.25 -5.39
N MET A 5 -15.35 8.79 -6.36
CA MET A 5 -14.27 9.60 -6.94
C MET A 5 -14.80 10.80 -7.72
N GLU A 6 -15.81 10.61 -8.56
CA GLU A 6 -16.42 11.66 -9.37
C GLU A 6 -17.06 12.73 -8.50
N LYS A 7 -17.87 12.32 -7.50
CA LYS A 7 -18.53 13.25 -6.57
C LYS A 7 -17.53 14.12 -5.80
N ARG A 8 -16.37 13.57 -5.45
CA ARG A 8 -15.31 14.27 -4.72
C ARG A 8 -14.25 14.92 -5.61
N LYS A 9 -14.33 14.71 -6.92
CA LYS A 9 -13.35 15.21 -7.92
C LYS A 9 -11.91 14.79 -7.58
N ILE A 10 -11.72 13.53 -7.14
CA ILE A 10 -10.42 12.99 -6.73
C ILE A 10 -9.85 12.06 -7.81
N ASN A 11 -8.53 11.98 -7.88
CA ASN A 11 -7.81 11.25 -8.92
C ASN A 11 -7.39 9.84 -8.53
N ILE A 12 -7.43 9.50 -7.24
CA ILE A 12 -7.07 8.19 -6.71
C ILE A 12 -7.86 7.88 -5.46
N SER A 13 -8.34 6.65 -5.38
CA SER A 13 -8.94 6.10 -4.17
C SER A 13 -8.62 4.63 -3.99
N HIS A 14 -8.74 4.13 -2.76
CA HIS A 14 -8.71 2.72 -2.43
C HIS A 14 -9.93 2.34 -1.58
N THR A 15 -10.21 1.04 -1.44
CA THR A 15 -11.34 0.57 -0.64
C THR A 15 -10.90 -0.30 0.52
N SER A 16 -11.80 -0.52 1.47
CA SER A 16 -11.70 -1.63 2.41
C SER A 16 -11.75 -2.96 1.66
N TYR A 17 -11.19 -4.02 2.27
CA TYR A 17 -11.22 -5.35 1.69
C TYR A 17 -11.20 -6.44 2.76
N LEU A 18 -11.76 -7.59 2.40
CA LEU A 18 -11.72 -8.78 3.21
C LEU A 18 -10.50 -9.63 2.88
N ILE A 19 -9.87 -10.21 3.90
CA ILE A 19 -8.85 -11.23 3.74
C ILE A 19 -9.52 -12.58 4.00
N ILE A 20 -9.44 -13.47 3.02
CA ILE A 20 -9.98 -14.82 3.09
C ILE A 20 -8.86 -15.85 2.91
N ASP A 21 -9.08 -17.07 3.38
CA ASP A 21 -8.18 -18.20 3.14
C ASP A 21 -8.47 -18.90 1.79
N GLU A 22 -7.82 -20.04 1.56
CA GLU A 22 -7.98 -20.85 0.36
C GLU A 22 -9.39 -21.49 0.26
N ASN A 23 -10.12 -21.60 1.39
CA ASN A 23 -11.46 -22.16 1.50
C ASN A 23 -12.56 -21.10 1.60
N ASP A 24 -12.29 -19.85 1.24
CA ASP A 24 -13.19 -18.69 1.33
C ASP A 24 -13.58 -18.29 2.77
N GLN A 25 -12.91 -18.83 3.79
CA GLN A 25 -13.17 -18.45 5.18
C GLN A 25 -12.58 -17.07 5.47
N LEU A 26 -13.36 -16.23 6.15
CA LEU A 26 -12.93 -14.88 6.52
C LEU A 26 -11.84 -14.95 7.60
N LEU A 27 -10.68 -14.38 7.29
CA LEU A 27 -9.56 -14.26 8.23
C LEU A 27 -9.52 -12.90 8.91
N SER A 28 -9.73 -11.82 8.16
CA SER A 28 -9.74 -10.44 8.71
C SER A 28 -10.36 -9.44 7.74
N ASN A 29 -10.61 -8.24 8.26
CA ASN A 29 -11.10 -7.10 7.49
C ASN A 29 -10.07 -5.96 7.56
N ARG A 30 -9.74 -5.38 6.42
CA ARG A 30 -8.86 -4.20 6.31
C ARG A 30 -9.68 -2.98 5.95
N LEU A 31 -9.85 -2.09 6.91
CA LEU A 31 -10.62 -0.87 6.71
C LEU A 31 -9.78 0.19 5.98
N ALA A 32 -10.36 0.82 4.97
CA ALA A 32 -9.74 1.94 4.29
C ALA A 32 -9.72 3.17 5.20
N LYS A 33 -8.54 3.74 5.42
CA LYS A 33 -8.41 5.03 6.09
C LYS A 33 -8.97 6.13 5.19
N PRO A 34 -9.77 7.06 5.71
CA PRO A 34 -10.41 8.11 4.88
C PRO A 34 -9.43 8.89 4.03
N GLU A 35 -8.26 9.17 4.58
CA GLU A 35 -7.20 9.93 3.93
C GLU A 35 -5.84 9.33 4.29
N LEU A 36 -4.99 9.19 3.29
CA LEU A 36 -3.62 8.73 3.42
C LEU A 36 -2.68 9.74 2.78
N GLU A 37 -1.89 10.36 3.63
CA GLU A 37 -0.83 11.28 3.25
C GLU A 37 0.54 10.60 3.29
N TYR A 38 1.54 11.23 2.69
CA TYR A 38 2.91 10.75 2.61
C TYR A 38 3.48 10.31 3.98
N LYS A 39 3.33 11.16 5.02
CA LYS A 39 3.82 10.85 6.37
C LYS A 39 3.20 9.59 6.97
N GLY A 40 1.91 9.39 6.73
CA GLY A 40 1.20 8.18 7.18
C GLY A 40 1.67 6.93 6.45
N LEU A 41 1.83 7.03 5.12
CA LEU A 41 2.31 5.94 4.28
C LEU A 41 3.76 5.55 4.57
N LEU A 42 4.62 6.49 4.96
CA LEU A 42 5.98 6.16 5.41
C LEU A 42 6.00 5.18 6.60
N ASN A 43 4.98 5.15 7.44
CA ASN A 43 4.91 4.24 8.59
C ASN A 43 4.26 2.90 8.23
N SER A 44 3.32 2.90 7.31
CA SER A 44 2.47 1.73 7.06
C SER A 44 1.83 1.78 5.68
N CYS A 45 2.02 0.75 4.87
CA CYS A 45 1.25 0.55 3.65
C CYS A 45 -0.12 -0.04 3.99
N ASP A 46 -1.18 0.80 3.94
CA ASP A 46 -2.55 0.41 4.25
C ASP A 46 -3.42 0.23 2.99
N ILE A 47 -2.79 0.23 1.81
CA ILE A 47 -3.46 0.16 0.51
C ILE A 47 -3.21 -1.22 -0.10
N GLY A 48 -4.27 -1.95 -0.37
CA GLY A 48 -4.21 -3.17 -1.20
C GLY A 48 -4.23 -2.80 -2.68
N LEU A 49 -3.26 -3.25 -3.45
CA LEU A 49 -3.15 -2.93 -4.88
C LEU A 49 -4.46 -3.17 -5.66
N SER A 50 -5.11 -4.31 -5.42
CA SER A 50 -6.37 -4.70 -6.08
C SER A 50 -7.58 -3.85 -5.70
N THR A 51 -7.45 -2.93 -4.73
CA THR A 51 -8.53 -2.05 -4.27
C THR A 51 -8.46 -0.65 -4.86
N VAL A 52 -7.42 -0.36 -5.65
CA VAL A 52 -7.13 0.99 -6.11
C VAL A 52 -7.77 1.28 -7.47
N ILE A 53 -8.44 2.42 -7.55
CA ILE A 53 -8.78 3.08 -8.82
C ILE A 53 -8.04 4.42 -8.86
N LEU A 54 -7.43 4.68 -10.01
CA LEU A 54 -6.77 5.96 -10.28
C LEU A 54 -7.06 6.43 -11.71
N THR A 55 -7.04 7.74 -11.94
CA THR A 55 -7.27 8.29 -13.27
C THR A 55 -6.13 7.94 -14.21
N LYS A 56 -6.43 7.79 -15.51
CA LYS A 56 -5.41 7.55 -16.53
C LYS A 56 -4.32 8.63 -16.50
N LYS A 57 -4.68 9.89 -16.33
CA LYS A 57 -3.74 11.02 -16.22
C LYS A 57 -2.74 10.83 -15.09
N LEU A 58 -3.20 10.31 -13.94
CA LEU A 58 -2.32 10.03 -12.81
C LEU A 58 -1.41 8.84 -13.10
N PHE A 59 -1.95 7.77 -13.68
CA PHE A 59 -1.17 6.59 -14.07
C PHE A 59 -0.11 6.89 -15.14
N ASP A 60 -0.41 7.76 -16.09
CA ASP A 60 0.58 8.17 -17.11
C ASP A 60 1.75 8.95 -16.51
N ARG A 61 1.50 9.69 -15.41
CA ARG A 61 2.52 10.46 -14.69
C ARG A 61 3.38 9.63 -13.76
N TYR A 62 2.80 8.63 -13.10
CA TYR A 62 3.46 7.80 -12.10
C TYR A 62 3.44 6.33 -12.54
N LYS A 63 4.60 5.70 -12.59
CA LYS A 63 4.76 4.30 -13.02
C LYS A 63 5.23 3.43 -11.87
N PHE A 64 4.93 2.13 -11.97
CA PHE A 64 5.49 1.15 -11.06
C PHE A 64 7.02 1.11 -11.18
N SER A 65 7.69 1.00 -10.05
CA SER A 65 9.12 0.74 -10.01
C SER A 65 9.41 -0.66 -10.52
N LYS A 66 10.50 -0.82 -11.26
CA LYS A 66 10.98 -2.14 -11.68
C LYS A 66 11.91 -2.71 -10.61
N ASN A 67 12.00 -4.04 -10.55
CA ASN A 67 12.99 -4.78 -9.74
C ASN A 67 12.80 -4.73 -8.22
N ILE A 68 11.61 -4.40 -7.71
CA ILE A 68 11.25 -4.51 -6.30
C ILE A 68 9.90 -5.21 -6.13
N THR A 69 9.75 -6.01 -5.06
CA THR A 69 8.49 -6.72 -4.79
C THR A 69 7.42 -5.83 -4.15
N LYS A 70 7.78 -4.61 -3.77
CA LYS A 70 6.89 -3.58 -3.21
C LYS A 70 6.68 -2.42 -4.18
N GLU A 71 6.52 -2.73 -5.46
CA GLU A 71 6.32 -1.73 -6.51
C GLU A 71 5.08 -0.87 -6.29
N ASP A 72 4.04 -1.45 -5.72
CA ASP A 72 2.82 -0.74 -5.33
C ASP A 72 3.08 0.28 -4.22
N TYR A 73 3.78 -0.11 -3.16
CA TYR A 73 4.12 0.78 -2.06
C TYR A 73 5.00 1.95 -2.52
N SER A 74 5.98 1.68 -3.36
CA SER A 74 6.82 2.70 -4.02
C SER A 74 5.96 3.71 -4.78
N LEU A 75 4.99 3.23 -5.55
CA LEU A 75 4.07 4.08 -6.32
C LEU A 75 3.21 4.94 -5.41
N TRP A 76 2.64 4.37 -4.33
CA TRP A 76 1.81 5.13 -3.39
C TRP A 76 2.58 6.24 -2.67
N LEU A 77 3.83 5.98 -2.28
CA LEU A 77 4.69 7.01 -1.71
C LEU A 77 4.92 8.16 -2.71
N ASN A 78 5.24 7.86 -3.97
CA ASN A 78 5.46 8.88 -4.99
C ASN A 78 4.21 9.74 -5.25
N ILE A 79 3.04 9.12 -5.33
CA ILE A 79 1.77 9.82 -5.52
C ILE A 79 1.46 10.70 -4.30
N SER A 80 1.62 10.16 -3.10
CA SER A 80 1.26 10.85 -1.84
C SER A 80 2.12 12.07 -1.51
N LYS A 81 3.30 12.20 -2.12
CA LYS A 81 4.10 13.44 -2.05
C LYS A 81 3.40 14.65 -2.66
N LYS A 82 2.43 14.44 -3.53
CA LYS A 82 1.79 15.51 -4.32
C LYS A 82 0.29 15.61 -4.09
N GLN A 83 -0.35 14.56 -3.61
CA GLN A 83 -1.79 14.56 -3.35
C GLN A 83 -2.17 13.48 -2.34
N THR A 84 -3.26 13.71 -1.63
CA THR A 84 -3.85 12.72 -0.71
C THR A 84 -4.44 11.54 -1.48
N ILE A 85 -4.29 10.33 -0.95
CA ILE A 85 -4.96 9.12 -1.42
C ILE A 85 -6.20 8.90 -0.54
N TYR A 86 -7.37 8.81 -1.14
CA TYR A 86 -8.63 8.75 -0.41
C TYR A 86 -9.13 7.33 -0.26
N GLY A 87 -9.62 7.01 0.94
CA GLY A 87 -10.23 5.73 1.25
C GLY A 87 -11.75 5.77 1.18
N PHE A 88 -12.32 4.78 0.50
CA PHE A 88 -13.75 4.51 0.49
C PHE A 88 -14.02 3.31 1.39
N ASN A 89 -14.58 3.54 2.58
CA ASN A 89 -14.75 2.51 3.61
C ASN A 89 -15.90 1.55 3.29
N GLN A 90 -15.76 0.83 2.18
CA GLN A 90 -16.61 -0.30 1.81
C GLN A 90 -15.77 -1.47 1.33
N ASN A 91 -16.14 -2.68 1.71
CA ASN A 91 -15.49 -3.91 1.28
C ASN A 91 -15.93 -4.26 -0.14
N LEU A 92 -15.15 -3.86 -1.13
CA LEU A 92 -15.43 -4.14 -2.55
C LEU A 92 -14.54 -5.23 -3.15
N THR A 93 -13.57 -5.73 -2.36
CA THR A 93 -12.58 -6.73 -2.81
C THR A 93 -12.39 -7.80 -1.74
N LYS A 94 -12.17 -9.03 -2.17
CA LYS A 94 -11.66 -10.13 -1.34
C LYS A 94 -10.24 -10.46 -1.77
N TRP A 95 -9.29 -10.39 -0.82
CA TRP A 95 -7.92 -10.83 -1.05
C TRP A 95 -7.70 -12.22 -0.46
N ARG A 96 -7.32 -13.18 -1.31
CA ARG A 96 -7.07 -14.56 -0.90
C ARG A 96 -5.64 -14.73 -0.43
N LYS A 97 -5.47 -15.08 0.84
CA LYS A 97 -4.16 -15.41 1.42
C LYS A 97 -3.84 -16.87 1.09
N THR A 98 -2.79 -17.10 0.29
CA THR A 98 -2.30 -18.43 -0.06
C THR A 98 -0.97 -18.72 0.64
N LYS A 99 -0.69 -20.00 0.91
CA LYS A 99 0.56 -20.43 1.57
C LYS A 99 1.81 -20.17 0.74
N LYS A 100 1.70 -20.16 -0.60
CA LYS A 100 2.80 -19.95 -1.56
C LYS A 100 2.77 -18.57 -2.20
N SER A 101 2.45 -17.53 -1.45
CA SER A 101 2.44 -16.14 -1.95
C SER A 101 3.87 -15.63 -2.16
N LEU A 102 4.12 -14.93 -3.28
CA LEU A 102 5.39 -14.19 -3.54
C LEU A 102 5.74 -13.22 -2.40
N SER A 103 4.73 -12.79 -1.64
CA SER A 103 4.89 -11.93 -0.47
C SER A 103 5.25 -12.70 0.82
N SER A 104 5.66 -13.97 0.77
CA SER A 104 6.02 -14.75 1.98
C SER A 104 7.45 -14.51 2.44
N ASP A 105 8.38 -14.09 1.56
CA ASP A 105 9.77 -13.86 1.91
C ASP A 105 9.95 -12.57 2.71
N LEU A 106 10.19 -12.73 4.03
CA LEU A 106 10.39 -11.62 4.95
C LEU A 106 11.70 -10.87 4.68
N VAL A 107 12.76 -11.61 4.34
CA VAL A 107 14.09 -11.00 4.07
C VAL A 107 14.02 -10.11 2.85
N GLN A 108 13.38 -10.60 1.78
CA GLN A 108 13.18 -9.80 0.57
C GLN A 108 12.33 -8.55 0.84
N LYS A 109 11.26 -8.67 1.62
CA LYS A 109 10.44 -7.51 2.03
C LYS A 109 11.23 -6.44 2.79
N LEU A 110 12.15 -6.86 3.66
CA LEU A 110 13.00 -5.91 4.40
C LEU A 110 13.99 -5.21 3.47
N LYS A 111 14.63 -5.97 2.57
CA LYS A 111 15.55 -5.42 1.56
C LYS A 111 14.82 -4.38 0.67
N ASP A 112 13.65 -4.73 0.15
CA ASP A 112 12.88 -3.83 -0.72
C ASP A 112 12.41 -2.58 0.03
N ALA A 113 11.99 -2.72 1.30
CA ALA A 113 11.63 -1.57 2.12
C ALA A 113 12.82 -0.64 2.35
N TYR A 114 13.99 -1.20 2.68
CA TYR A 114 15.22 -0.43 2.83
C TYR A 114 15.60 0.28 1.52
N GLN A 115 15.53 -0.43 0.38
CA GLN A 115 15.83 0.13 -0.93
C GLN A 115 14.92 1.31 -1.27
N ILE A 116 13.61 1.19 -1.01
CA ILE A 116 12.67 2.29 -1.19
C ILE A 116 13.10 3.52 -0.37
N TYR A 117 13.37 3.35 0.92
CA TYR A 117 13.75 4.47 1.78
C TYR A 117 15.10 5.07 1.42
N HIS A 118 16.08 4.24 1.10
CA HIS A 118 17.44 4.71 0.82
C HIS A 118 17.60 5.27 -0.60
N GLU A 119 17.13 4.51 -1.60
CA GLU A 119 17.37 4.87 -3.01
C GLU A 119 16.29 5.80 -3.58
N GLN A 120 15.01 5.55 -3.28
CA GLN A 120 13.93 6.35 -3.82
C GLN A 120 13.66 7.61 -2.98
N GLU A 121 13.56 7.45 -1.64
CA GLU A 121 13.30 8.57 -0.73
C GLU A 121 14.55 9.37 -0.38
N LYS A 122 15.74 8.86 -0.75
CA LYS A 122 17.04 9.51 -0.52
C LYS A 122 17.34 9.76 0.96
N PHE A 123 16.78 8.92 1.85
CA PHE A 123 17.12 8.99 3.26
C PHE A 123 18.53 8.49 3.51
N ASN A 124 19.21 9.02 4.54
CA ASN A 124 20.49 8.52 4.93
C ASN A 124 20.40 7.07 5.47
N PHE A 125 21.54 6.40 5.56
CA PHE A 125 21.62 4.98 5.94
C PHE A 125 20.88 4.65 7.25
N LEU A 126 21.17 5.37 8.33
CA LEU A 126 20.57 5.11 9.65
C LEU A 126 19.06 5.35 9.65
N TYR A 127 18.61 6.42 9.03
CA TYR A 127 17.19 6.73 8.96
C TYR A 127 16.42 5.73 8.07
N SER A 128 17.04 5.22 7.01
CA SER A 128 16.45 4.17 6.17
C SER A 128 16.24 2.87 6.95
N ILE A 129 17.22 2.47 7.77
CA ILE A 129 17.08 1.32 8.68
C ILE A 129 15.95 1.55 9.68
N TYR A 130 15.93 2.71 10.34
CA TYR A 130 14.88 3.07 11.29
C TYR A 130 13.49 2.98 10.65
N ARG A 131 13.31 3.53 9.44
CA ARG A 131 12.03 3.49 8.70
C ARG A 131 11.63 2.06 8.32
N THR A 132 12.59 1.23 7.93
CA THR A 132 12.34 -0.19 7.62
C THR A 132 11.84 -0.95 8.85
N ILE A 133 12.44 -0.71 10.02
CA ILE A 133 12.00 -1.30 11.29
C ILE A 133 10.57 -0.85 11.62
N ILE A 134 10.28 0.45 11.54
CA ILE A 134 8.95 0.99 11.82
C ILE A 134 7.89 0.37 10.90
N LEU A 135 8.14 0.31 9.59
CA LEU A 135 7.23 -0.32 8.63
C LEU A 135 6.96 -1.78 8.98
N SER A 136 7.99 -2.50 9.41
CA SER A 136 7.89 -3.92 9.78
C SER A 136 7.08 -4.12 11.06
N LEU A 137 7.27 -3.28 12.07
CA LEU A 137 6.49 -3.32 13.32
C LEU A 137 5.00 -3.05 13.05
N PHE A 138 4.68 -2.04 12.23
CA PHE A 138 3.30 -1.79 11.84
C PHE A 138 2.69 -2.93 11.04
N TYR A 139 3.49 -3.61 10.20
CA TYR A 139 3.02 -4.79 9.47
C TYR A 139 2.68 -5.95 10.42
N LEU A 140 3.55 -6.24 11.42
CA LEU A 140 3.30 -7.28 12.42
C LEU A 140 2.06 -6.99 13.26
N LYS A 141 1.91 -5.74 13.74
CA LYS A 141 0.73 -5.31 14.51
C LYS A 141 -0.60 -5.50 13.76
N LYS A 142 -0.58 -5.51 12.44
CA LYS A 142 -1.79 -5.75 11.64
C LYS A 142 -2.12 -7.24 11.48
N GLN A 143 -1.21 -8.13 11.78
CA GLN A 143 -1.43 -9.58 11.67
C GLN A 143 -1.91 -10.21 12.98
N SER A 144 -1.65 -9.56 14.13
CA SER A 144 -2.21 -9.91 15.43
C SER A 144 -3.62 -9.37 15.57
#